data_1fe28736c34bd15ac1359786ee0ed96f
#
_entry.id   1fe28736c34bd15ac1359786ee0ed96f
#
_cell.length_a   1.000
_cell.length_b   1.000
_cell.length_c   1.000
_cell.angle_alpha   90.00
_cell.angle_beta   90.00
_cell.angle_gamma   90.00
#
_symmetry.space_group_name_H-M   'P 1'
#
loop_
_entity.id
_entity.type
_entity.pdbx_description
1 polymer ?
#
loop_
_entity_poly.entity_id
_entity_poly.type
_entity_poly.pdbx_seq_one_letter_code
_entity_poly.pdbx_strand_id
1 'polypeptide(L)'
;MMPTQSLRSVLPLVIGLAVGGMGVGLFQQSKPGMAGSPEAQIQQLESELQQARTRIAALEETRPRSSRSPAQTAYDRGRDIAQRLREGRPVSSEDLFRAAQPLLRDMSPLFERIAEQKFQQQADSLIGELARKYDLNPNQQETLQKWFSEKSRADRKKWNDLISSDDTTYRQLVKSMRSDRTDEGLDPVMEGLLKGPQLEAFKAERLEERAQRVQQYADMQVQRINSIVQLDPAQTDRLFGIMAQSSPDYDSSIRLEGVTGEIAPANLHPRDALKSVLRPDQLTEYEADRERRFLEASKEMNKLGVQLPSDWDEFEFGP
;
A
#
# COMPACT_ATOMS: atom_id res chain seq x y z
N MET A 1 0.19 17.36 -14.42
CA MET A 1 0.90 16.08 -14.14
C MET A 1 1.72 16.27 -12.88
N MET A 2 1.24 15.80 -11.74
CA MET A 2 2.02 15.77 -10.50
C MET A 2 2.07 14.36 -9.96
N PRO A 3 3.21 13.86 -9.51
CA PRO A 3 3.44 12.46 -9.22
C PRO A 3 2.76 12.03 -7.90
N THR A 4 1.99 10.96 -7.98
CA THR A 4 1.37 10.24 -6.85
C THR A 4 2.39 9.48 -5.98
N GLN A 5 3.65 9.94 -5.92
CA GLN A 5 4.77 9.23 -5.25
C GLN A 5 4.79 9.30 -3.72
N SER A 6 3.95 10.11 -3.08
CA SER A 6 4.15 10.43 -1.66
C SER A 6 3.59 9.42 -0.65
N LEU A 7 2.61 8.59 -1.03
CA LEU A 7 2.09 7.55 -0.12
C LEU A 7 2.91 6.25 -0.17
N ARG A 8 3.57 5.99 -1.30
CA ARG A 8 4.45 4.81 -1.48
C ARG A 8 5.70 4.87 -0.60
N SER A 9 6.14 6.06 -0.21
CA SER A 9 7.30 6.27 0.66
C SER A 9 6.95 6.19 2.16
N VAL A 10 5.68 6.28 2.54
CA VAL A 10 5.28 6.33 3.95
C VAL A 10 5.21 4.92 4.58
N LEU A 11 4.83 3.90 3.83
CA LEU A 11 4.74 2.53 4.36
C LEU A 11 6.10 1.95 4.78
N PRO A 12 7.16 2.01 3.93
CA PRO A 12 8.50 1.61 4.38
C PRO A 12 9.05 2.53 5.48
N LEU A 13 8.65 3.79 5.52
CA LEU A 13 9.03 4.72 6.58
C LEU A 13 8.33 4.38 7.91
N VAL A 14 7.06 4.00 7.89
CA VAL A 14 6.31 3.59 9.10
C VAL A 14 6.83 2.24 9.62
N ILE A 15 7.10 1.29 8.74
CA ILE A 15 7.74 0.01 9.12
C ILE A 15 9.17 0.27 9.59
N GLY A 16 9.92 1.13 8.92
CA GLY A 16 11.27 1.54 9.31
C GLY A 16 11.30 2.31 10.63
N LEU A 17 10.29 3.14 10.92
CA LEU A 17 10.18 3.92 12.15
C LEU A 17 9.73 3.03 13.33
N ALA A 18 8.86 2.05 13.10
CA ALA A 18 8.47 1.07 14.11
C ALA A 18 9.65 0.14 14.48
N VAL A 19 10.45 -0.27 13.50
CA VAL A 19 11.63 -1.13 13.74
C VAL A 19 12.85 -0.29 14.15
N GLY A 20 13.07 0.89 13.57
CA GLY A 20 14.19 1.78 13.87
C GLY A 20 14.01 2.56 15.17
N GLY A 21 12.79 2.97 15.52
CA GLY A 21 12.50 3.69 16.77
C GLY A 21 12.73 2.86 18.01
N MET A 22 12.48 1.54 17.94
CA MET A 22 12.82 0.61 19.04
C MET A 22 14.33 0.37 19.16
N GLY A 23 15.07 0.41 18.04
CA GLY A 23 16.53 0.24 18.04
C GLY A 23 17.29 1.44 18.61
N VAL A 24 16.84 2.68 18.35
CA VAL A 24 17.50 3.91 18.81
C VAL A 24 17.30 4.12 20.31
N GLY A 25 16.13 3.77 20.86
CA GLY A 25 15.89 3.83 22.31
C GLY A 25 16.81 2.91 23.13
N LEU A 26 17.17 1.76 22.59
CA LEU A 26 18.09 0.82 23.22
C LEU A 26 19.57 1.22 23.08
N PHE A 27 19.91 2.01 22.05
CA PHE A 27 21.30 2.44 21.81
C PHE A 27 21.70 3.71 22.56
N GLN A 28 20.74 4.57 22.94
CA GLN A 28 21.01 5.78 23.74
C GLN A 28 21.25 5.52 25.23
N GLN A 29 20.91 4.32 25.73
CA GLN A 29 21.15 3.95 27.12
C GLN A 29 22.61 3.49 27.41
N SER A 30 23.48 3.44 26.41
CA SER A 30 24.85 2.90 26.57
C SER A 30 25.96 3.94 26.54
N LYS A 31 25.69 5.23 26.78
CA LYS A 31 26.76 6.24 26.91
C LYS A 31 27.02 6.58 28.39
N PRO A 32 28.23 6.38 28.88
CA PRO A 32 28.59 6.82 30.23
C PRO A 32 28.70 8.34 30.26
N GLY A 33 27.86 8.99 31.03
CA GLY A 33 27.87 10.43 31.25
C GLY A 33 28.74 10.79 32.46
N MET A 34 29.53 11.85 32.29
CA MET A 34 30.41 12.40 33.33
C MET A 34 29.68 13.15 34.44
N ALA A 35 30.29 13.12 35.66
CA ALA A 35 30.33 14.04 36.78
C ALA A 35 29.31 13.83 37.93
N GLY A 36 29.90 13.49 39.06
CA GLY A 36 29.34 13.41 40.41
C GLY A 36 29.50 11.99 40.96
N SER A 37 30.17 11.83 42.11
CA SER A 37 30.71 10.54 42.61
C SER A 37 29.89 9.30 42.23
N PRO A 38 30.47 8.34 41.50
CA PRO A 38 29.70 7.29 40.82
C PRO A 38 28.86 6.41 41.72
N GLU A 39 29.29 6.25 42.96
CA GLU A 39 28.66 5.32 43.91
C GLU A 39 27.35 5.86 44.50
N ALA A 40 27.25 7.17 44.74
CA ALA A 40 26.01 7.78 45.25
C ALA A 40 24.92 7.87 44.16
N GLN A 41 25.34 8.09 42.91
CA GLN A 41 24.39 8.10 41.77
C GLN A 41 23.90 6.69 41.43
N ILE A 42 24.74 5.67 41.55
CA ILE A 42 24.34 4.28 41.37
C ILE A 42 23.32 3.88 42.42
N GLN A 43 23.57 4.19 43.71
CA GLN A 43 22.61 3.90 44.77
C GLN A 43 21.28 4.64 44.60
N GLN A 44 21.32 5.90 44.17
CA GLN A 44 20.11 6.66 43.91
C GLN A 44 19.32 6.10 42.73
N LEU A 45 19.99 5.78 41.62
CA LEU A 45 19.37 5.15 40.44
C LEU A 45 18.83 3.75 40.74
N GLU A 46 19.55 2.96 41.57
CA GLU A 46 19.05 1.66 42.03
C GLU A 46 17.81 1.78 42.91
N SER A 47 17.77 2.78 43.80
CA SER A 47 16.59 3.04 44.62
C SER A 47 15.39 3.54 43.81
N GLU A 48 15.62 4.41 42.82
CA GLU A 48 14.59 4.89 41.91
C GLU A 48 14.08 3.76 40.99
N LEU A 49 14.98 2.91 40.53
CA LEU A 49 14.64 1.74 39.70
C LEU A 49 13.84 0.71 40.51
N GLN A 50 14.18 0.51 41.78
CA GLN A 50 13.45 -0.36 42.68
C GLN A 50 12.07 0.20 43.03
N GLN A 51 11.96 1.52 43.26
CA GLN A 51 10.67 2.19 43.45
C GLN A 51 9.82 2.17 42.19
N ALA A 52 10.41 2.37 41.01
CA ALA A 52 9.71 2.25 39.73
C ALA A 52 9.20 0.83 39.49
N ARG A 53 10.02 -0.18 39.80
CA ARG A 53 9.61 -1.60 39.70
C ARG A 53 8.47 -1.94 40.66
N THR A 54 8.52 -1.44 41.90
CA THR A 54 7.45 -1.65 42.86
C THR A 54 6.17 -0.94 42.47
N ARG A 55 6.25 0.27 41.89
CA ARG A 55 5.10 0.98 41.38
C ARG A 55 4.51 0.28 40.13
N ILE A 56 5.35 -0.23 39.26
CA ILE A 56 4.91 -1.03 38.09
C ILE A 56 4.21 -2.29 38.58
N ALA A 57 4.79 -3.04 39.53
CA ALA A 57 4.17 -4.25 40.06
C ALA A 57 2.82 -3.96 40.76
N ALA A 58 2.73 -2.89 41.53
CA ALA A 58 1.47 -2.46 42.19
C ALA A 58 0.41 -2.01 41.15
N LEU A 59 0.82 -1.37 40.06
CA LEU A 59 -0.07 -0.98 38.96
C LEU A 59 -0.51 -2.19 38.13
N GLU A 60 0.34 -3.20 37.98
CA GLU A 60 0.01 -4.46 37.30
C GLU A 60 -0.96 -5.32 38.13
N GLU A 61 -0.85 -5.30 39.45
CA GLU A 61 -1.71 -6.06 40.38
C GLU A 61 -3.12 -5.46 40.47
N THR A 62 -3.24 -4.13 40.35
CA THR A 62 -4.52 -3.39 40.37
C THR A 62 -5.23 -3.33 39.04
N ARG A 63 -4.60 -3.79 37.95
CA ARG A 63 -5.22 -3.79 36.61
C ARG A 63 -6.06 -5.06 36.39
N PRO A 64 -7.35 -4.92 36.09
CA PRO A 64 -8.14 -6.09 35.69
C PRO A 64 -7.47 -6.75 34.47
N ARG A 65 -7.27 -8.06 34.53
CA ARG A 65 -6.57 -8.90 33.53
C ARG A 65 -7.10 -8.82 32.09
N SER A 66 -8.09 -7.97 31.82
CA SER A 66 -8.79 -7.89 30.54
C SER A 66 -8.43 -6.72 29.61
N SER A 67 -7.48 -5.84 29.98
CA SER A 67 -7.12 -4.72 29.10
C SER A 67 -5.62 -4.42 29.09
N ARG A 68 -4.84 -5.29 28.43
CA ARG A 68 -3.53 -4.87 27.95
C ARG A 68 -3.76 -3.74 26.95
N SER A 69 -3.09 -2.60 27.16
CA SER A 69 -3.20 -1.51 26.18
C SER A 69 -2.69 -1.97 24.83
N PRO A 70 -3.28 -1.53 23.69
CA PRO A 70 -2.79 -1.88 22.37
C PRO A 70 -1.29 -1.64 22.19
N ALA A 71 -0.76 -0.56 22.78
CA ALA A 71 0.67 -0.25 22.79
C ALA A 71 1.51 -1.31 23.52
N GLN A 72 1.04 -1.86 24.64
CA GLN A 72 1.73 -2.96 25.33
C GLN A 72 1.71 -4.24 24.49
N THR A 73 0.60 -4.52 23.82
CA THR A 73 0.49 -5.69 22.93
C THR A 73 1.43 -5.56 21.73
N ALA A 74 1.55 -4.36 21.14
CA ALA A 74 2.50 -4.08 20.07
C ALA A 74 3.95 -4.23 20.55
N TYR A 75 4.26 -3.73 21.75
CA TYR A 75 5.59 -3.86 22.35
C TYR A 75 5.96 -5.33 22.61
N ASP A 76 5.05 -6.12 23.18
CA ASP A 76 5.27 -7.54 23.46
C ASP A 76 5.49 -8.33 22.16
N ARG A 77 4.68 -8.07 21.14
CA ARG A 77 4.84 -8.69 19.81
C ARG A 77 6.13 -8.25 19.13
N GLY A 78 6.49 -6.96 19.22
CA GLY A 78 7.74 -6.44 18.71
C GLY A 78 8.96 -7.07 19.39
N ARG A 79 8.88 -7.30 20.70
CA ARG A 79 9.92 -8.00 21.48
C ARG A 79 10.07 -9.45 21.06
N ASP A 80 8.96 -10.17 20.82
CA ASP A 80 8.99 -11.55 20.31
C ASP A 80 9.64 -11.61 18.93
N ILE A 81 9.30 -10.70 18.02
CA ILE A 81 9.95 -10.58 16.71
C ILE A 81 11.44 -10.31 16.86
N ALA A 82 11.82 -9.34 17.69
CA ALA A 82 13.22 -9.02 17.94
C ALA A 82 14.00 -10.21 18.51
N GLN A 83 13.35 -11.02 19.35
CA GLN A 83 13.93 -12.24 19.89
C GLN A 83 14.10 -13.30 18.80
N ARG A 84 13.09 -13.55 17.96
CA ARG A 84 13.18 -14.48 16.82
C ARG A 84 14.31 -14.08 15.86
N LEU A 85 14.45 -12.79 15.57
CA LEU A 85 15.51 -12.26 14.72
C LEU A 85 16.91 -12.52 15.34
N ARG A 86 17.06 -12.31 16.67
CA ARG A 86 18.33 -12.63 17.38
C ARG A 86 18.66 -14.11 17.37
N GLU A 87 17.65 -14.96 17.40
CA GLU A 87 17.79 -16.41 17.34
C GLU A 87 17.96 -16.93 15.89
N GLY A 88 18.03 -16.02 14.91
CA GLY A 88 18.13 -16.37 13.48
C GLY A 88 16.87 -17.04 12.92
N ARG A 89 15.75 -16.94 13.61
CA ARG A 89 14.47 -17.45 13.12
C ARG A 89 13.85 -16.44 12.14
N PRO A 90 13.44 -16.88 10.94
CA PRO A 90 12.85 -16.01 9.95
C PRO A 90 11.50 -15.48 10.44
N VAL A 91 11.20 -14.21 10.10
CA VAL A 91 9.95 -13.53 10.41
C VAL A 91 9.24 -13.23 9.10
N SER A 92 7.97 -13.59 8.98
CA SER A 92 7.19 -13.31 7.78
C SER A 92 6.71 -11.85 7.74
N SER A 93 6.35 -11.35 6.53
CA SER A 93 5.68 -10.05 6.38
C SER A 93 4.36 -9.98 7.14
N GLU A 94 3.66 -11.11 7.27
CA GLU A 94 2.45 -11.23 8.06
C GLU A 94 2.73 -11.08 9.57
N ASP A 95 3.79 -11.69 10.10
CA ASP A 95 4.20 -11.53 11.50
C ASP A 95 4.53 -10.07 11.81
N LEU A 96 5.27 -9.39 10.91
CA LEU A 96 5.58 -7.97 11.03
C LEU A 96 4.32 -7.12 11.03
N PHE A 97 3.40 -7.39 10.11
CA PHE A 97 2.11 -6.69 10.06
C PHE A 97 1.32 -6.89 11.35
N ARG A 98 1.20 -8.13 11.83
CA ARG A 98 0.52 -8.46 13.08
C ARG A 98 1.12 -7.76 14.30
N ALA A 99 2.43 -7.61 14.33
CA ALA A 99 3.09 -6.87 15.40
C ALA A 99 2.87 -5.36 15.30
N ALA A 100 2.86 -4.80 14.09
CA ALA A 100 2.64 -3.38 13.86
C ALA A 100 1.16 -2.97 13.94
N GLN A 101 0.22 -3.90 13.73
CA GLN A 101 -1.22 -3.63 13.65
C GLN A 101 -1.79 -2.85 14.85
N PRO A 102 -1.46 -3.17 16.14
CA PRO A 102 -1.93 -2.37 17.26
C PRO A 102 -1.44 -0.92 17.22
N LEU A 103 -0.20 -0.70 16.76
CA LEU A 103 0.36 0.65 16.60
C LEU A 103 -0.35 1.41 15.45
N LEU A 104 -0.63 0.72 14.34
CA LEU A 104 -1.39 1.30 13.23
C LEU A 104 -2.78 1.72 13.68
N ARG A 105 -3.45 0.93 14.53
CA ARG A 105 -4.75 1.27 15.15
C ARG A 105 -4.64 2.52 16.02
N ASP A 106 -3.65 2.59 16.89
CA ASP A 106 -3.45 3.74 17.79
C ASP A 106 -3.10 5.02 17.04
N MET A 107 -2.36 4.91 15.93
CA MET A 107 -1.98 6.04 15.08
C MET A 107 -3.04 6.39 14.01
N SER A 108 -4.08 5.57 13.85
CA SER A 108 -5.14 5.79 12.85
C SER A 108 -5.73 7.21 12.90
N PRO A 109 -6.06 7.82 14.05
CA PRO A 109 -6.62 9.16 14.10
C PRO A 109 -5.68 10.24 13.55
N LEU A 110 -4.37 10.03 13.65
CA LEU A 110 -3.38 10.94 13.08
C LEU A 110 -3.31 10.80 11.55
N PHE A 111 -3.22 9.56 11.08
CA PHE A 111 -3.22 9.28 9.64
C PHE A 111 -4.50 9.73 8.96
N GLU A 112 -5.65 9.56 9.62
CA GLU A 112 -6.94 10.03 9.14
C GLU A 112 -6.98 11.54 8.92
N ARG A 113 -6.45 12.32 9.85
CA ARG A 113 -6.40 13.79 9.70
C ARG A 113 -5.56 14.21 8.50
N ILE A 114 -4.39 13.59 8.34
CA ILE A 114 -3.47 13.90 7.23
C ILE A 114 -4.12 13.47 5.90
N ALA A 115 -4.69 12.28 5.87
CA ALA A 115 -5.37 11.75 4.68
C ALA A 115 -6.59 12.60 4.30
N GLU A 116 -7.37 13.04 5.29
CA GLU A 116 -8.53 13.89 5.07
C GLU A 116 -8.18 15.26 4.48
N GLN A 117 -7.16 15.92 5.04
CA GLN A 117 -6.70 17.21 4.50
C GLN A 117 -6.25 17.08 3.04
N LYS A 118 -5.49 16.02 2.75
CA LYS A 118 -5.02 15.75 1.39
C LYS A 118 -6.17 15.42 0.44
N PHE A 119 -7.10 14.58 0.90
CA PHE A 119 -8.28 14.21 0.13
C PHE A 119 -9.15 15.44 -0.17
N GLN A 120 -9.40 16.30 0.82
CA GLN A 120 -10.16 17.53 0.62
C GLN A 120 -9.49 18.46 -0.39
N GLN A 121 -8.19 18.68 -0.29
CA GLN A 121 -7.46 19.50 -1.28
C GLN A 121 -7.61 18.94 -2.70
N GLN A 122 -7.51 17.62 -2.86
CA GLN A 122 -7.69 16.97 -4.16
C GLN A 122 -9.14 17.08 -4.65
N ALA A 123 -10.11 16.87 -3.77
CA ALA A 123 -11.52 16.98 -4.08
C ALA A 123 -11.90 18.41 -4.50
N ASP A 124 -11.46 19.43 -3.75
CA ASP A 124 -11.72 20.83 -4.07
C ASP A 124 -11.10 21.22 -5.42
N SER A 125 -9.89 20.76 -5.70
CA SER A 125 -9.22 20.96 -6.99
C SER A 125 -10.02 20.33 -8.13
N LEU A 126 -10.47 19.09 -7.95
CA LEU A 126 -11.23 18.35 -8.95
C LEU A 126 -12.63 18.96 -9.16
N ILE A 127 -13.32 19.35 -8.09
CA ILE A 127 -14.61 20.07 -8.19
C ILE A 127 -14.42 21.37 -8.96
N GLY A 128 -13.39 22.14 -8.65
CA GLY A 128 -13.08 23.39 -9.36
C GLY A 128 -12.76 23.20 -10.84
N GLU A 129 -12.09 22.11 -11.19
CA GLU A 129 -11.81 21.73 -12.58
C GLU A 129 -13.08 21.33 -13.32
N LEU A 130 -13.86 20.42 -12.75
CA LEU A 130 -15.14 19.95 -13.32
C LEU A 130 -16.14 21.10 -13.45
N ALA A 131 -16.20 21.99 -12.46
CA ALA A 131 -17.09 23.15 -12.49
C ALA A 131 -16.77 24.09 -13.67
N ARG A 132 -15.48 24.37 -13.91
CA ARG A 132 -15.06 25.20 -15.04
C ARG A 132 -15.26 24.50 -16.37
N LYS A 133 -15.00 23.20 -16.43
CA LYS A 133 -15.03 22.43 -17.68
C LYS A 133 -16.44 22.15 -18.16
N TYR A 134 -17.34 21.85 -17.26
CA TYR A 134 -18.72 21.49 -17.58
C TYR A 134 -19.74 22.55 -17.15
N ASP A 135 -19.29 23.76 -16.80
CA ASP A 135 -20.14 24.88 -16.39
C ASP A 135 -21.16 24.50 -15.31
N LEU A 136 -20.66 23.84 -14.23
CA LEU A 136 -21.52 23.36 -13.17
C LEU A 136 -22.09 24.51 -12.35
N ASN A 137 -23.40 24.51 -12.17
CA ASN A 137 -24.06 25.48 -11.28
C ASN A 137 -23.75 25.20 -9.79
N PRO A 138 -24.03 26.16 -8.87
CA PRO A 138 -23.73 26.00 -7.45
C PRO A 138 -24.35 24.75 -6.80
N ASN A 139 -25.57 24.37 -7.17
CA ASN A 139 -26.21 23.16 -6.63
C ASN A 139 -25.52 21.86 -7.08
N GLN A 140 -25.03 21.83 -8.31
CA GLN A 140 -24.26 20.68 -8.82
C GLN A 140 -22.92 20.59 -8.12
N GLN A 141 -22.24 21.71 -7.88
CA GLN A 141 -20.99 21.75 -7.13
C GLN A 141 -21.19 21.31 -5.67
N GLU A 142 -22.28 21.74 -5.01
CA GLU A 142 -22.62 21.30 -3.66
C GLU A 142 -22.89 19.77 -3.61
N THR A 143 -23.58 19.24 -4.62
CA THR A 143 -23.82 17.79 -4.74
C THR A 143 -22.50 17.01 -4.85
N LEU A 144 -21.55 17.49 -5.66
CA LEU A 144 -20.22 16.90 -5.76
C LEU A 144 -19.46 16.99 -4.42
N GLN A 145 -19.51 18.14 -3.76
CA GLN A 145 -18.83 18.32 -2.47
C GLN A 145 -19.37 17.36 -1.41
N LYS A 146 -20.70 17.17 -1.39
CA LYS A 146 -21.35 16.19 -0.51
C LYS A 146 -20.89 14.77 -0.83
N TRP A 147 -20.88 14.40 -2.10
CA TRP A 147 -20.44 13.07 -2.53
C TRP A 147 -18.98 12.80 -2.14
N PHE A 148 -18.06 13.74 -2.38
CA PHE A 148 -16.67 13.59 -1.97
C PHE A 148 -16.52 13.43 -0.46
N SER A 149 -17.31 14.17 0.32
CA SER A 149 -17.32 14.04 1.78
C SER A 149 -17.82 12.67 2.23
N GLU A 150 -18.85 12.13 1.59
CA GLU A 150 -19.38 10.79 1.87
C GLU A 150 -18.39 9.71 1.46
N LYS A 151 -17.75 9.84 0.29
CA LYS A 151 -16.68 8.94 -0.17
C LYS A 151 -15.51 8.90 0.82
N SER A 152 -15.02 10.07 1.24
CA SER A 152 -13.95 10.16 2.23
C SER A 152 -14.30 9.42 3.53
N ARG A 153 -15.54 9.56 4.00
CA ARG A 153 -16.01 8.83 5.21
C ARG A 153 -16.08 7.33 4.98
N ALA A 154 -16.57 6.90 3.82
CA ALA A 154 -16.66 5.48 3.47
C ALA A 154 -15.27 4.83 3.34
N ASP A 155 -14.32 5.51 2.70
CA ASP A 155 -12.96 5.02 2.51
C ASP A 155 -12.19 4.94 3.85
N ARG A 156 -12.38 5.94 4.73
CA ARG A 156 -11.86 5.89 6.12
C ARG A 156 -12.45 4.71 6.91
N LYS A 157 -13.75 4.49 6.78
CA LYS A 157 -14.38 3.35 7.46
C LYS A 157 -13.80 2.04 6.96
N LYS A 158 -13.65 1.84 5.64
CA LYS A 158 -13.01 0.65 5.07
C LYS A 158 -11.60 0.45 5.60
N TRP A 159 -10.81 1.53 5.65
CA TRP A 159 -9.47 1.50 6.19
C TRP A 159 -9.46 1.07 7.67
N ASN A 160 -10.30 1.69 8.49
CA ASN A 160 -10.40 1.36 9.91
C ASN A 160 -10.88 -0.07 10.14
N ASP A 161 -11.84 -0.54 9.36
CA ASP A 161 -12.30 -1.92 9.42
C ASP A 161 -11.15 -2.89 9.09
N LEU A 162 -10.33 -2.58 8.06
CA LEU A 162 -9.16 -3.40 7.69
C LEU A 162 -8.10 -3.44 8.80
N ILE A 163 -7.68 -2.28 9.33
CA ILE A 163 -6.64 -2.26 10.37
C ILE A 163 -7.13 -2.77 11.72
N SER A 164 -8.46 -2.76 11.94
CA SER A 164 -9.07 -3.22 13.19
C SER A 164 -9.40 -4.70 13.21
N SER A 165 -9.56 -5.32 12.04
CA SER A 165 -9.84 -6.74 11.94
C SER A 165 -8.58 -7.58 12.19
N ASP A 166 -8.68 -8.56 13.07
CA ASP A 166 -7.58 -9.52 13.32
C ASP A 166 -7.43 -10.52 12.16
N ASP A 167 -8.42 -10.62 11.27
CA ASP A 167 -8.39 -11.51 10.09
C ASP A 167 -7.75 -10.83 8.87
N THR A 168 -7.51 -9.52 8.92
CA THR A 168 -6.87 -8.79 7.82
C THR A 168 -5.44 -9.26 7.62
N THR A 169 -5.11 -9.63 6.41
CA THR A 169 -3.76 -10.02 6.01
C THR A 169 -2.95 -8.82 5.50
N TYR A 170 -1.62 -8.93 5.56
CA TYR A 170 -0.72 -7.95 4.94
C TYR A 170 -1.06 -7.67 3.46
N ARG A 171 -1.38 -8.76 2.70
CA ARG A 171 -1.76 -8.64 1.28
C ARG A 171 -3.04 -7.82 1.07
N GLN A 172 -4.06 -8.02 1.90
CA GLN A 172 -5.31 -7.24 1.82
C GLN A 172 -5.05 -5.76 2.11
N LEU A 173 -4.19 -5.45 3.10
CA LEU A 173 -3.81 -4.08 3.40
C LEU A 173 -3.09 -3.43 2.21
N VAL A 174 -2.09 -4.09 1.64
CA VAL A 174 -1.35 -3.58 0.47
C VAL A 174 -2.28 -3.38 -0.72
N LYS A 175 -3.20 -4.32 -0.97
CA LYS A 175 -4.20 -4.20 -2.04
C LYS A 175 -5.11 -2.99 -1.85
N SER A 176 -5.58 -2.73 -0.62
CA SER A 176 -6.45 -1.59 -0.33
C SER A 176 -5.74 -0.25 -0.58
N MET A 177 -4.42 -0.17 -0.32
CA MET A 177 -3.64 1.05 -0.56
C MET A 177 -3.41 1.36 -2.05
N ARG A 178 -3.55 0.37 -2.93
CA ARG A 178 -3.37 0.54 -4.38
C ARG A 178 -4.62 1.04 -5.10
N SER A 179 -5.80 0.73 -4.56
CA SER A 179 -7.08 0.99 -5.22
C SER A 179 -7.69 2.36 -4.88
N ASP A 180 -7.01 3.19 -4.08
CA ASP A 180 -7.60 4.42 -3.55
C ASP A 180 -7.40 5.59 -4.52
N ARG A 181 -8.31 5.71 -5.48
CA ARG A 181 -8.41 6.87 -6.38
C ARG A 181 -9.49 7.82 -5.90
N THR A 182 -9.16 9.12 -5.85
CA THR A 182 -10.11 10.16 -5.42
C THR A 182 -11.36 10.23 -6.30
N ASP A 183 -11.19 9.95 -7.60
CA ASP A 183 -12.26 9.98 -8.61
C ASP A 183 -12.97 8.64 -8.83
N GLU A 184 -12.63 7.60 -8.06
CA GLU A 184 -13.31 6.30 -8.15
C GLU A 184 -14.79 6.42 -7.75
N GLY A 185 -15.68 5.98 -8.64
CA GLY A 185 -17.13 6.10 -8.45
C GLY A 185 -17.73 7.47 -8.79
N LEU A 186 -16.94 8.40 -9.36
CA LEU A 186 -17.42 9.72 -9.77
C LEU A 186 -18.35 9.68 -10.98
N ASP A 187 -18.14 8.74 -11.90
CA ASP A 187 -18.86 8.69 -13.19
C ASP A 187 -20.39 8.65 -13.02
N PRO A 188 -21.00 7.78 -12.18
CA PRO A 188 -22.45 7.76 -11.98
C PRO A 188 -23.00 9.07 -11.41
N VAL A 189 -22.23 9.77 -10.59
CA VAL A 189 -22.64 11.06 -10.01
C VAL A 189 -22.68 12.13 -11.08
N MET A 190 -21.63 12.24 -11.89
CA MET A 190 -21.55 13.18 -12.99
C MET A 190 -22.63 12.91 -14.04
N GLU A 191 -22.90 11.64 -14.34
CA GLU A 191 -23.99 11.25 -15.25
C GLU A 191 -25.37 11.69 -14.73
N GLY A 192 -25.56 11.73 -13.42
CA GLY A 192 -26.77 12.25 -12.80
C GLY A 192 -26.86 13.78 -12.82
N LEU A 193 -25.73 14.48 -12.85
CA LEU A 193 -25.64 15.94 -12.81
C LEU A 193 -25.63 16.60 -14.18
N LEU A 194 -25.01 15.96 -15.17
CA LEU A 194 -24.85 16.50 -16.51
C LEU A 194 -25.98 16.07 -17.45
N LYS A 195 -26.24 16.88 -18.48
CA LYS A 195 -27.27 16.59 -19.48
C LYS A 195 -26.81 17.01 -20.89
N GLY A 196 -27.38 16.33 -21.89
CA GLY A 196 -27.13 16.68 -23.27
C GLY A 196 -25.65 16.70 -23.67
N PRO A 197 -25.19 17.75 -24.37
CA PRO A 197 -23.81 17.80 -24.89
C PRO A 197 -22.73 17.73 -23.78
N GLN A 198 -23.01 18.25 -22.58
CA GLN A 198 -22.06 18.20 -21.46
C GLN A 198 -21.85 16.75 -20.98
N LEU A 199 -22.91 15.95 -20.90
CA LEU A 199 -22.84 14.54 -20.52
C LEU A 199 -22.05 13.74 -21.55
N GLU A 200 -22.31 13.96 -22.83
CA GLU A 200 -21.58 13.27 -23.90
C GLU A 200 -20.08 13.62 -23.91
N ALA A 201 -19.76 14.91 -23.69
CA ALA A 201 -18.38 15.34 -23.57
C ALA A 201 -17.68 14.69 -22.36
N PHE A 202 -18.35 14.63 -21.22
CA PHE A 202 -17.83 13.97 -20.02
C PHE A 202 -17.55 12.48 -20.28
N LYS A 203 -18.53 11.76 -20.86
CA LYS A 203 -18.37 10.34 -21.15
C LYS A 203 -17.22 10.06 -22.11
N ALA A 204 -17.11 10.87 -23.16
CA ALA A 204 -16.04 10.75 -24.15
C ALA A 204 -14.67 10.94 -23.49
N GLU A 205 -14.52 11.94 -22.64
CA GLU A 205 -13.29 12.21 -21.92
C GLU A 205 -12.94 11.12 -20.92
N ARG A 206 -13.91 10.66 -20.14
CA ARG A 206 -13.69 9.55 -19.20
C ARG A 206 -13.26 8.27 -19.91
N LEU A 207 -13.83 8.01 -21.10
CA LEU A 207 -13.41 6.88 -21.92
C LEU A 207 -11.98 7.04 -22.41
N GLU A 208 -11.60 8.25 -22.86
CA GLU A 208 -10.23 8.55 -23.26
C GLU A 208 -9.23 8.44 -22.11
N GLU A 209 -9.55 8.97 -20.94
CA GLU A 209 -8.71 8.82 -19.74
C GLU A 209 -8.51 7.35 -19.33
N ARG A 210 -9.57 6.54 -19.42
CA ARG A 210 -9.46 5.10 -19.17
C ARG A 210 -8.59 4.43 -20.23
N ALA A 211 -8.80 4.77 -21.51
CA ALA A 211 -7.98 4.25 -22.59
C ALA A 211 -6.49 4.56 -22.38
N GLN A 212 -6.16 5.80 -22.02
CA GLN A 212 -4.78 6.20 -21.72
C GLN A 212 -4.20 5.43 -20.54
N ARG A 213 -4.96 5.20 -19.47
CA ARG A 213 -4.49 4.39 -18.32
C ARG A 213 -4.26 2.93 -18.68
N VAL A 214 -5.19 2.35 -19.43
CA VAL A 214 -5.06 0.97 -19.94
C VAL A 214 -3.84 0.84 -20.83
N GLN A 215 -3.63 1.81 -21.75
CA GLN A 215 -2.46 1.86 -22.60
C GLN A 215 -1.17 1.95 -21.77
N GLN A 216 -1.07 2.90 -20.86
CA GLN A 216 0.11 3.06 -20.00
C GLN A 216 0.41 1.81 -19.19
N TYR A 217 -0.63 1.17 -18.64
CA TYR A 217 -0.47 -0.09 -17.92
C TYR A 217 0.08 -1.19 -18.83
N ALA A 218 -0.51 -1.38 -20.01
CA ALA A 218 -0.08 -2.40 -20.95
C ALA A 218 1.34 -2.16 -21.46
N ASP A 219 1.66 -0.91 -21.86
CA ASP A 219 3.00 -0.52 -22.30
C ASP A 219 4.06 -0.80 -21.22
N MET A 220 3.78 -0.43 -19.99
CA MET A 220 4.70 -0.68 -18.87
C MET A 220 4.95 -2.17 -18.66
N GLN A 221 3.91 -3.00 -18.74
CA GLN A 221 4.05 -4.45 -18.58
C GLN A 221 4.84 -5.07 -19.75
N VAL A 222 4.52 -4.66 -20.98
CA VAL A 222 5.22 -5.12 -22.20
C VAL A 222 6.69 -4.72 -22.15
N GLN A 223 7.00 -3.46 -21.85
CA GLN A 223 8.39 -2.99 -21.73
C GLN A 223 9.17 -3.77 -20.68
N ARG A 224 8.54 -4.06 -19.55
CA ARG A 224 9.16 -4.85 -18.48
C ARG A 224 9.49 -6.26 -18.95
N ILE A 225 8.56 -6.92 -19.64
CA ILE A 225 8.79 -8.27 -20.18
C ILE A 225 9.85 -8.24 -21.28
N ASN A 226 9.77 -7.25 -22.17
CA ASN A 226 10.75 -7.07 -23.25
C ASN A 226 12.17 -6.75 -22.74
N SER A 227 12.30 -6.20 -21.54
CA SER A 227 13.63 -5.99 -20.90
C SER A 227 14.25 -7.29 -20.38
N ILE A 228 13.44 -8.35 -20.20
CA ILE A 228 13.89 -9.66 -19.75
C ILE A 228 14.14 -10.56 -20.94
N VAL A 229 13.14 -10.63 -21.85
CA VAL A 229 13.18 -11.48 -23.06
C VAL A 229 12.93 -10.60 -24.28
N GLN A 230 13.70 -10.80 -25.35
CA GLN A 230 13.52 -10.04 -26.59
C GLN A 230 12.26 -10.50 -27.29
N LEU A 231 11.21 -9.66 -27.28
CA LEU A 231 9.96 -9.91 -27.96
C LEU A 231 10.07 -9.51 -29.44
N ASP A 232 9.50 -10.32 -30.31
CA ASP A 232 9.27 -9.88 -31.69
C ASP A 232 8.00 -8.98 -31.78
N PRO A 233 7.80 -8.25 -32.90
CA PRO A 233 6.65 -7.33 -33.03
C PRO A 233 5.30 -8.03 -32.82
N ALA A 234 5.12 -9.24 -33.31
CA ALA A 234 3.87 -9.97 -33.17
C ALA A 234 3.60 -10.41 -31.74
N GLN A 235 4.67 -10.77 -31.02
CA GLN A 235 4.58 -11.05 -29.58
C GLN A 235 4.28 -9.79 -28.78
N THR A 236 4.90 -8.66 -29.13
CA THR A 236 4.66 -7.35 -28.51
C THR A 236 3.20 -6.96 -28.60
N ASP A 237 2.60 -7.00 -29.82
CA ASP A 237 1.20 -6.66 -30.05
C ASP A 237 0.25 -7.60 -29.28
N ARG A 238 0.54 -8.90 -29.32
CA ARG A 238 -0.27 -9.89 -28.62
C ARG A 238 -0.23 -9.70 -27.08
N LEU A 239 0.95 -9.48 -26.56
CA LEU A 239 1.16 -9.26 -25.13
C LEU A 239 0.52 -7.95 -24.69
N PHE A 240 0.65 -6.89 -25.49
CA PHE A 240 -0.03 -5.62 -25.25
C PHE A 240 -1.54 -5.81 -25.11
N GLY A 241 -2.18 -6.51 -26.06
CA GLY A 241 -3.61 -6.79 -26.01
C GLY A 241 -4.03 -7.54 -24.73
N ILE A 242 -3.25 -8.56 -24.34
CA ILE A 242 -3.50 -9.32 -23.11
C ILE A 242 -3.36 -8.45 -21.86
N MET A 243 -2.30 -7.66 -21.79
CA MET A 243 -2.04 -6.79 -20.63
C MET A 243 -3.07 -5.66 -20.54
N ALA A 244 -3.46 -5.09 -21.67
CA ALA A 244 -4.53 -4.09 -21.71
C ALA A 244 -5.85 -4.63 -21.13
N GLN A 245 -6.22 -5.85 -21.49
CA GLN A 245 -7.44 -6.48 -20.96
C GLN A 245 -7.35 -6.89 -19.49
N SER A 246 -6.15 -7.14 -18.99
CA SER A 246 -5.93 -7.43 -17.58
C SER A 246 -5.93 -6.17 -16.70
N SER A 247 -5.96 -4.99 -17.31
CA SER A 247 -6.06 -3.72 -16.58
C SER A 247 -7.40 -3.60 -15.86
N PRO A 248 -7.43 -3.17 -14.59
CA PRO A 248 -8.68 -2.92 -13.87
C PRO A 248 -9.53 -1.78 -14.47
N ASP A 249 -8.91 -0.91 -15.28
CA ASP A 249 -9.60 0.17 -15.98
C ASP A 249 -10.13 -0.25 -17.39
N TYR A 250 -9.89 -1.50 -17.79
CA TYR A 250 -10.32 -1.97 -19.10
C TYR A 250 -11.85 -2.07 -19.20
N ASP A 251 -12.36 -1.54 -20.29
CA ASP A 251 -13.76 -1.62 -20.69
C ASP A 251 -13.82 -2.01 -22.18
N SER A 252 -14.77 -2.85 -22.57
CA SER A 252 -14.92 -3.31 -23.95
C SER A 252 -15.26 -2.22 -24.96
N SER A 253 -15.70 -1.04 -24.49
CA SER A 253 -15.92 0.15 -25.31
C SER A 253 -14.64 0.92 -25.66
N ILE A 254 -13.53 0.64 -24.93
CA ILE A 254 -12.23 1.26 -25.16
C ILE A 254 -11.66 0.75 -26.49
N ARG A 255 -11.34 1.66 -27.39
CA ARG A 255 -10.58 1.38 -28.60
C ARG A 255 -9.12 1.70 -28.34
N LEU A 256 -8.29 0.66 -28.34
CA LEU A 256 -6.84 0.78 -28.22
C LEU A 256 -6.22 0.62 -29.60
N GLU A 257 -5.29 1.51 -29.94
CA GLU A 257 -4.50 1.37 -31.17
C GLU A 257 -3.61 0.12 -31.04
N GLY A 258 -3.59 -0.72 -32.08
CA GLY A 258 -2.78 -1.95 -32.10
C GLY A 258 -3.46 -3.21 -31.55
N VAL A 259 -4.63 -3.12 -30.96
CA VAL A 259 -5.39 -4.31 -30.52
C VAL A 259 -6.26 -4.81 -31.67
N THR A 260 -5.64 -5.52 -32.61
CA THR A 260 -6.34 -6.24 -33.69
C THR A 260 -6.24 -7.74 -33.41
N GLY A 261 -6.88 -8.27 -32.43
CA GLY A 261 -6.74 -9.69 -32.19
C GLY A 261 -7.75 -10.26 -31.21
N GLU A 262 -7.86 -11.57 -31.24
CA GLU A 262 -8.70 -12.34 -30.34
C GLU A 262 -8.46 -11.92 -28.90
N ILE A 263 -9.54 -11.48 -28.30
CA ILE A 263 -9.60 -11.09 -26.89
C ILE A 263 -9.24 -12.32 -26.07
N ALA A 264 -8.13 -12.28 -25.37
CA ALA A 264 -7.84 -13.31 -24.38
C ALA A 264 -9.01 -13.39 -23.39
N PRO A 265 -9.43 -14.59 -22.96
CA PRO A 265 -10.54 -14.69 -22.00
C PRO A 265 -10.23 -13.84 -20.76
N ALA A 266 -11.17 -13.03 -20.35
CA ALA A 266 -11.07 -12.03 -19.28
C ALA A 266 -10.62 -12.58 -17.90
N ASN A 267 -10.37 -13.86 -17.76
CA ASN A 267 -10.00 -14.56 -16.55
C ASN A 267 -8.63 -15.26 -16.60
N LEU A 268 -7.81 -14.99 -17.63
CA LEU A 268 -6.48 -15.57 -17.64
C LEU A 268 -5.57 -14.83 -16.65
N HIS A 269 -4.98 -15.58 -15.73
CA HIS A 269 -3.91 -15.02 -14.90
C HIS A 269 -2.76 -14.52 -15.81
N PRO A 270 -2.16 -13.34 -15.56
CA PRO A 270 -1.11 -12.78 -16.43
C PRO A 270 0.01 -13.77 -16.77
N ARG A 271 0.36 -14.68 -15.86
CA ARG A 271 1.34 -15.76 -16.09
C ARG A 271 0.91 -16.77 -17.16
N ASP A 272 -0.36 -17.14 -17.17
CA ASP A 272 -0.85 -18.12 -18.15
C ASP A 272 -0.95 -17.46 -19.52
N ALA A 273 -1.23 -16.17 -19.54
CA ALA A 273 -1.16 -15.35 -20.74
C ALA A 273 0.27 -15.28 -21.33
N LEU A 274 1.28 -15.06 -20.49
CA LEU A 274 2.70 -15.09 -20.92
C LEU A 274 3.09 -16.43 -21.56
N LYS A 275 2.67 -17.55 -20.97
CA LYS A 275 2.94 -18.90 -21.52
C LYS A 275 2.37 -19.10 -22.92
N SER A 276 1.28 -18.38 -23.25
CA SER A 276 0.65 -18.49 -24.57
C SER A 276 1.35 -17.64 -25.67
N VAL A 277 2.17 -16.68 -25.27
CA VAL A 277 2.83 -15.73 -26.19
C VAL A 277 4.32 -16.01 -26.33
N LEU A 278 4.98 -16.35 -25.24
CA LEU A 278 6.44 -16.56 -25.22
C LEU A 278 6.81 -17.91 -25.85
N ARG A 279 7.90 -17.94 -26.59
CA ARG A 279 8.54 -19.19 -27.03
C ARG A 279 9.13 -19.94 -25.82
N PRO A 280 9.34 -21.26 -25.94
CA PRO A 280 9.87 -22.05 -24.83
C PRO A 280 11.23 -21.55 -24.28
N ASP A 281 12.11 -21.08 -25.16
CA ASP A 281 13.40 -20.48 -24.79
C ASP A 281 13.21 -19.18 -23.99
N GLN A 282 12.34 -18.28 -24.47
CA GLN A 282 12.00 -17.03 -23.81
C GLN A 282 11.29 -17.27 -22.45
N LEU A 283 10.41 -18.27 -22.40
CA LEU A 283 9.74 -18.64 -21.15
C LEU A 283 10.74 -19.10 -20.09
N THR A 284 11.71 -19.93 -20.50
CA THR A 284 12.80 -20.38 -19.62
C THR A 284 13.62 -19.20 -19.12
N GLU A 285 13.95 -18.25 -19.99
CA GLU A 285 14.71 -17.04 -19.62
C GLU A 285 13.90 -16.15 -18.64
N TYR A 286 12.61 -15.97 -18.91
CA TYR A 286 11.70 -15.21 -18.04
C TYR A 286 11.56 -15.84 -16.65
N GLU A 287 11.39 -17.18 -16.58
CA GLU A 287 11.31 -17.90 -15.31
C GLU A 287 12.64 -17.85 -14.54
N ALA A 288 13.76 -17.97 -15.22
CA ALA A 288 15.11 -17.85 -14.62
C ALA A 288 15.36 -16.43 -14.08
N ASP A 289 14.96 -15.38 -14.81
CA ASP A 289 15.06 -14.00 -14.35
C ASP A 289 14.18 -13.75 -13.10
N ARG A 290 12.98 -14.27 -13.11
CA ARG A 290 12.05 -14.18 -11.98
C ARG A 290 12.61 -14.87 -10.74
N GLU A 291 13.16 -16.09 -10.90
CA GLU A 291 13.79 -16.82 -9.79
C GLU A 291 15.01 -16.06 -9.25
N ARG A 292 15.85 -15.52 -10.14
CA ARG A 292 16.98 -14.68 -9.75
C ARG A 292 16.54 -13.48 -8.91
N ARG A 293 15.53 -12.73 -9.36
CA ARG A 293 15.00 -11.57 -8.62
C ARG A 293 14.40 -11.96 -7.29
N PHE A 294 13.68 -13.08 -7.24
CA PHE A 294 13.17 -13.61 -5.98
C PHE A 294 14.30 -13.96 -5.01
N LEU A 295 15.36 -14.60 -5.49
CA LEU A 295 16.52 -14.95 -4.67
C LEU A 295 17.28 -13.71 -4.20
N GLU A 296 17.46 -12.71 -5.05
CA GLU A 296 18.09 -11.43 -4.70
C GLU A 296 17.26 -10.68 -3.65
N ALA A 297 15.96 -10.52 -3.88
CA ALA A 297 15.05 -9.90 -2.93
C ALA A 297 15.00 -10.68 -1.60
N SER A 298 14.93 -12.02 -1.67
CA SER A 298 14.96 -12.87 -0.47
C SER A 298 16.27 -12.73 0.30
N LYS A 299 17.39 -12.62 -0.39
CA LYS A 299 18.72 -12.42 0.23
C LYS A 299 18.78 -11.09 0.98
N GLU A 300 18.27 -10.00 0.39
CA GLU A 300 18.23 -8.70 1.05
C GLU A 300 17.26 -8.71 2.25
N MET A 301 16.08 -9.29 2.07
CA MET A 301 15.12 -9.42 3.16
C MET A 301 15.61 -10.33 4.30
N ASN A 302 16.30 -11.43 3.96
CA ASN A 302 16.90 -12.32 4.96
C ASN A 302 18.02 -11.65 5.77
N LYS A 303 18.75 -10.68 5.21
CA LYS A 303 19.70 -9.86 5.99
C LYS A 303 19.01 -9.08 7.10
N LEU A 304 17.74 -8.72 6.88
CA LEU A 304 16.88 -8.08 7.86
C LEU A 304 16.11 -9.09 8.72
N GLY A 305 16.32 -10.40 8.50
CA GLY A 305 15.62 -11.49 9.17
C GLY A 305 14.17 -11.68 8.71
N VAL A 306 13.79 -11.07 7.60
CA VAL A 306 12.42 -11.15 7.05
C VAL A 306 12.37 -12.14 5.90
N GLN A 307 11.41 -13.05 5.94
CA GLN A 307 11.16 -14.02 4.88
C GLN A 307 10.12 -13.48 3.90
N LEU A 308 10.44 -13.49 2.61
CA LEU A 308 9.47 -13.22 1.56
C LEU A 308 8.48 -14.38 1.42
N PRO A 309 7.19 -14.09 1.10
CA PRO A 309 6.24 -15.13 0.73
C PRO A 309 6.75 -15.95 -0.46
N SER A 310 6.50 -17.26 -0.46
CA SER A 310 6.93 -18.15 -1.56
C SER A 310 6.26 -17.83 -2.91
N ASP A 311 5.11 -17.17 -2.85
CA ASP A 311 4.34 -16.69 -3.99
C ASP A 311 4.61 -15.20 -4.33
N TRP A 312 5.64 -14.61 -3.70
CA TRP A 312 6.02 -13.24 -3.99
C TRP A 312 6.35 -13.07 -5.47
N ASP A 313 5.73 -12.11 -6.08
CA ASP A 313 5.95 -11.71 -7.45
C ASP A 313 6.10 -10.20 -7.53
N GLU A 314 7.18 -9.76 -8.13
CA GLU A 314 7.44 -8.34 -8.33
C GLU A 314 6.34 -7.67 -9.20
N PHE A 315 5.70 -8.42 -10.09
CA PHE A 315 4.57 -7.94 -10.89
C PHE A 315 3.32 -7.68 -10.04
N GLU A 316 3.13 -8.44 -8.98
CA GLU A 316 2.01 -8.26 -8.03
C GLU A 316 2.33 -7.20 -6.97
N PHE A 317 3.59 -7.09 -6.55
CA PHE A 317 4.03 -6.25 -5.43
C PHE A 317 4.94 -5.09 -5.85
N GLY A 318 5.39 -5.03 -7.09
CA GLY A 318 6.19 -3.93 -7.65
C GLY A 318 5.40 -2.62 -7.80
N PRO A 319 6.12 -1.50 -7.94
CA PRO A 319 5.53 -0.18 -8.12
C PRO A 319 4.70 -0.07 -9.40
#